data_15635a4f10182a97816bf63b8a600941
#
_entry.id   15635a4f10182a97816bf63b8a600941
#
_cell.length_a   1.000
_cell.length_b   1.000
_cell.length_c   1.000
_cell.angle_alpha   90.00
_cell.angle_beta   90.00
_cell.angle_gamma   90.00
#
_symmetry.space_group_name_H-M   'P 1'
#
loop_
_entity.id
_entity.type
_entity.pdbx_description
1 polymer ?
#
loop_
_entity_poly.entity_id
_entity_poly.type
_entity_poly.pdbx_seq_one_letter_code
_entity_poly.pdbx_strand_id
1 'polypeptide(L)'
;DRGIPVGSLSYALSKTLSTMDGKVTYRNLFAQVEDIMRGKAPKQKPAIEGDGLDRELFGGNYKRQQPYFEVNFEKSSNDTITLNGGAVSGVAVGSVINFFPGGTDDPGGKIPIQKGTIIKADNFESVVKLDTKNDELLKKKPWAFVSEMSYGKSKIILSVDSLANEIQQKVKDGLKDLKLVEFNAKSDLYFCKPPVGDGLALMLPGTGVVFTDGLDANNPVGIADALKRFDRYRYLRNLSFTDKSLSAKIELVYLDEKGAIDSNKIKERTKFGRLEVK
;
A
#
# COMPACT_ATOMS: atom_id res chain seq x y z
N ASP A 1 -30.94 -7.85 27.98
CA ASP A 1 -30.15 -7.88 29.23
C ASP A 1 -31.02 -8.53 30.31
N ARG A 2 -30.74 -9.80 30.63
CA ARG A 2 -31.52 -10.58 31.67
C ARG A 2 -30.93 -10.38 33.08
N GLY A 3 -30.12 -9.33 33.34
CA GLY A 3 -29.54 -9.06 34.66
C GLY A 3 -28.52 -10.08 35.15
N ILE A 4 -28.08 -11.01 34.29
CA ILE A 4 -27.04 -11.99 34.66
C ILE A 4 -25.66 -11.32 34.52
N PRO A 5 -24.86 -11.28 35.59
CA PRO A 5 -23.51 -10.73 35.48
C PRO A 5 -22.64 -11.63 34.61
N VAL A 6 -22.18 -11.09 33.49
CA VAL A 6 -21.25 -11.77 32.57
C VAL A 6 -20.00 -10.89 32.39
N GLY A 7 -18.86 -11.52 32.18
CA GLY A 7 -17.62 -10.79 31.85
C GLY A 7 -17.76 -9.99 30.56
N SER A 8 -17.12 -8.82 30.50
CA SER A 8 -17.18 -7.92 29.34
C SER A 8 -16.79 -8.60 28.04
N LEU A 9 -15.74 -9.43 28.06
CA LEU A 9 -15.30 -10.18 26.89
C LEU A 9 -16.34 -11.24 26.46
N SER A 10 -16.90 -11.99 27.42
CA SER A 10 -17.92 -13.01 27.13
C SER A 10 -19.18 -12.38 26.58
N TYR A 11 -19.58 -11.23 27.11
CA TYR A 11 -20.71 -10.46 26.57
C TYR A 11 -20.44 -9.99 25.14
N ALA A 12 -19.27 -9.38 24.90
CA ALA A 12 -18.91 -8.87 23.57
C ALA A 12 -18.86 -10.01 22.55
N LEU A 13 -18.23 -11.12 22.90
CA LEU A 13 -18.14 -12.32 22.03
C LEU A 13 -19.52 -12.90 21.69
N SER A 14 -20.36 -13.11 22.71
CA SER A 14 -21.71 -13.63 22.52
C SER A 14 -22.57 -12.72 21.65
N LYS A 15 -22.51 -11.41 21.89
CA LYS A 15 -23.23 -10.41 21.10
C LYS A 15 -22.75 -10.38 19.64
N THR A 16 -21.44 -10.41 19.42
CA THR A 16 -20.87 -10.43 18.07
C THR A 16 -21.31 -11.69 17.32
N LEU A 17 -21.15 -12.87 17.93
CA LEU A 17 -21.56 -14.14 17.32
C LEU A 17 -23.05 -14.20 16.98
N SER A 18 -23.92 -13.56 17.79
CA SER A 18 -25.36 -13.53 17.55
C SER A 18 -25.79 -12.59 16.41
N THR A 19 -24.95 -11.67 15.99
CA THR A 19 -25.24 -10.66 14.95
C THR A 19 -24.46 -10.89 13.65
N MET A 20 -23.56 -11.85 13.64
CA MET A 20 -22.78 -12.18 12.45
C MET A 20 -23.53 -13.07 11.49
N ASP A 21 -23.56 -12.63 10.23
CA ASP A 21 -24.06 -13.41 9.11
C ASP A 21 -22.90 -13.88 8.23
N GLY A 22 -22.89 -15.16 7.87
CA GLY A 22 -21.99 -15.72 6.89
C GLY A 22 -20.63 -16.16 7.42
N LYS A 23 -19.70 -16.36 6.48
CA LYS A 23 -18.35 -16.87 6.73
C LYS A 23 -17.41 -15.73 7.14
N VAL A 24 -17.19 -15.61 8.42
CA VAL A 24 -16.39 -14.54 9.06
C VAL A 24 -15.10 -15.13 9.57
N THR A 25 -13.98 -14.38 9.47
CA THR A 25 -12.69 -14.80 10.02
C THR A 25 -12.57 -14.47 11.50
N TYR A 26 -11.63 -15.12 12.20
CA TYR A 26 -11.33 -14.79 13.61
C TYR A 26 -10.92 -13.33 13.77
N ARG A 27 -10.19 -12.77 12.81
CA ARG A 27 -9.82 -11.35 12.78
C ARG A 27 -11.04 -10.43 12.75
N ASN A 28 -12.00 -10.72 11.88
CA ASN A 28 -13.20 -9.91 11.74
C ASN A 28 -14.12 -10.02 12.96
N LEU A 29 -14.24 -11.22 13.52
CA LEU A 29 -14.92 -11.43 14.80
C LEU A 29 -14.29 -10.56 15.89
N PHE A 30 -12.96 -10.62 16.01
CA PHE A 30 -12.26 -9.93 17.08
C PHE A 30 -12.35 -8.41 16.96
N ALA A 31 -12.27 -7.85 15.74
CA ALA A 31 -12.49 -6.42 15.51
C ALA A 31 -13.83 -5.92 16.07
N GLN A 32 -14.90 -6.72 15.89
CA GLN A 32 -16.22 -6.37 16.44
C GLN A 32 -16.29 -6.57 17.96
N VAL A 33 -15.60 -7.59 18.50
CA VAL A 33 -15.49 -7.81 19.95
C VAL A 33 -14.78 -6.63 20.63
N GLU A 34 -13.65 -6.17 20.08
CA GLU A 34 -12.95 -4.98 20.58
C GLU A 34 -13.87 -3.76 20.60
N ASP A 35 -14.67 -3.63 19.58
CA ASP A 35 -15.62 -2.55 19.45
C ASP A 35 -16.61 -2.48 20.60
N ILE A 36 -17.24 -3.60 20.87
CA ILE A 36 -18.21 -3.70 21.97
C ILE A 36 -17.53 -3.47 23.30
N MET A 37 -16.33 -4.04 23.49
CA MET A 37 -15.58 -3.89 24.73
C MET A 37 -15.15 -2.46 24.98
N ARG A 38 -14.72 -1.72 23.96
CA ARG A 38 -14.33 -0.30 24.08
C ARG A 38 -15.50 0.55 24.60
N GLY A 39 -16.74 0.23 24.17
CA GLY A 39 -17.93 0.92 24.67
C GLY A 39 -18.37 0.50 26.08
N LYS A 40 -18.08 -0.74 26.50
CA LYS A 40 -18.56 -1.30 27.77
C LYS A 40 -17.48 -1.33 28.87
N ALA A 41 -16.23 -1.54 28.49
CA ALA A 41 -15.11 -1.69 29.40
C ALA A 41 -13.85 -0.99 28.84
N PRO A 42 -13.83 0.35 28.71
CA PRO A 42 -12.78 1.08 28.00
C PRO A 42 -11.37 0.92 28.58
N LYS A 43 -11.27 0.46 29.83
CA LYS A 43 -9.99 0.18 30.50
C LYS A 43 -9.44 -1.22 30.19
N GLN A 44 -10.24 -2.08 29.54
CA GLN A 44 -9.82 -3.43 29.16
C GLN A 44 -9.50 -3.45 27.67
N LYS A 45 -8.29 -3.87 27.32
CA LYS A 45 -7.86 -4.07 25.93
C LYS A 45 -7.74 -5.57 25.69
N PRO A 46 -8.71 -6.20 25.02
CA PRO A 46 -8.58 -7.61 24.63
C PRO A 46 -7.46 -7.77 23.62
N ALA A 47 -6.83 -8.93 23.57
CA ALA A 47 -5.86 -9.31 22.56
C ALA A 47 -6.24 -10.66 21.95
N ILE A 48 -5.91 -10.83 20.68
CA ILE A 48 -6.00 -12.12 19.98
C ILE A 48 -4.63 -12.43 19.37
N GLU A 49 -4.20 -13.68 19.54
CA GLU A 49 -2.92 -14.15 19.03
C GLU A 49 -3.09 -15.49 18.31
N GLY A 50 -2.20 -15.77 17.36
CA GLY A 50 -2.14 -17.05 16.64
C GLY A 50 -2.10 -16.88 15.12
N ASP A 51 -1.69 -17.95 14.44
CA ASP A 51 -1.47 -17.97 12.98
C ASP A 51 -2.77 -18.15 12.17
N GLY A 52 -3.88 -18.43 12.85
CA GLY A 52 -5.17 -18.72 12.21
C GLY A 52 -6.13 -17.55 12.11
N LEU A 53 -5.70 -16.31 12.33
CA LEU A 53 -6.58 -15.14 12.39
C LEU A 53 -7.42 -14.94 11.11
N ASP A 54 -6.86 -15.29 9.96
CA ASP A 54 -7.51 -15.15 8.66
C ASP A 54 -8.25 -16.42 8.21
N ARG A 55 -8.45 -17.37 9.11
CA ARG A 55 -9.34 -18.51 8.90
C ARG A 55 -10.79 -18.15 9.25
N GLU A 56 -11.72 -18.71 8.49
CA GLU A 56 -13.13 -18.67 8.83
C GLU A 56 -13.37 -19.38 10.18
N LEU A 57 -14.32 -18.89 10.95
CA LEU A 57 -14.68 -19.45 12.24
C LEU A 57 -15.02 -20.95 12.12
N PHE A 58 -14.72 -21.69 13.20
CA PHE A 58 -15.04 -23.11 13.33
C PHE A 58 -14.41 -24.03 12.28
N GLY A 59 -13.19 -23.69 11.84
CA GLY A 59 -12.41 -24.56 10.96
C GLY A 59 -12.67 -24.39 9.47
N GLY A 60 -13.20 -23.24 9.09
CA GLY A 60 -13.40 -22.87 7.68
C GLY A 60 -12.12 -22.59 6.90
N ASN A 61 -12.29 -22.12 5.66
CA ASN A 61 -11.21 -21.84 4.73
C ASN A 61 -10.37 -20.61 5.16
N TYR A 62 -9.13 -20.56 4.69
CA TYR A 62 -8.29 -19.39 4.84
C TYR A 62 -8.76 -18.29 3.88
N LYS A 63 -9.00 -17.09 4.41
CA LYS A 63 -9.29 -15.89 3.63
C LYS A 63 -8.16 -14.90 3.79
N ARG A 64 -7.48 -14.57 2.69
CA ARG A 64 -6.41 -13.58 2.72
C ARG A 64 -6.98 -12.20 3.05
N GLN A 65 -6.57 -11.64 4.19
CA GLN A 65 -6.86 -10.26 4.55
C GLN A 65 -6.05 -9.30 3.65
N GLN A 66 -6.72 -8.34 3.04
CA GLN A 66 -6.02 -7.25 2.37
C GLN A 66 -5.33 -6.35 3.40
N PRO A 67 -4.11 -5.85 3.09
CA PRO A 67 -3.40 -4.95 3.98
C PRO A 67 -4.21 -3.70 4.31
N TYR A 68 -4.31 -3.37 5.59
CA TYR A 68 -5.01 -2.19 6.08
C TYR A 68 -4.22 -1.51 7.20
N PHE A 69 -4.60 -0.28 7.51
CA PHE A 69 -4.08 0.45 8.65
C PHE A 69 -5.19 0.71 9.65
N GLU A 70 -4.85 0.63 10.92
CA GLU A 70 -5.75 0.99 12.01
C GLU A 70 -5.73 2.50 12.25
N VAL A 71 -6.85 3.01 12.71
CA VAL A 71 -7.02 4.41 13.07
C VAL A 71 -6.60 4.63 14.52
N ASN A 72 -5.73 5.62 14.74
CA ASN A 72 -5.44 6.10 16.08
C ASN A 72 -6.54 7.09 16.51
N PHE A 73 -7.49 6.62 17.31
CA PHE A 73 -8.67 7.39 17.70
C PHE A 73 -8.33 8.59 18.57
N GLU A 74 -7.29 8.50 19.40
CA GLU A 74 -6.89 9.59 20.33
C GLU A 74 -6.31 10.79 19.59
N LYS A 75 -5.67 10.55 18.43
CA LYS A 75 -5.03 11.57 17.60
C LYS A 75 -5.88 11.99 16.39
N SER A 76 -7.09 11.46 16.27
CA SER A 76 -7.96 11.69 15.11
C SER A 76 -9.12 12.64 15.42
N SER A 77 -9.60 13.33 14.40
CA SER A 77 -10.75 14.22 14.43
C SER A 77 -11.73 13.92 13.30
N ASN A 78 -12.79 14.72 13.18
CA ASN A 78 -13.76 14.60 12.10
C ASN A 78 -13.24 15.07 10.71
N ASP A 79 -12.05 15.63 10.67
CA ASP A 79 -11.45 16.25 9.49
C ASP A 79 -10.08 15.63 9.13
N THR A 80 -9.37 15.15 10.15
CA THR A 80 -8.06 14.53 10.01
C THR A 80 -7.98 13.23 10.78
N ILE A 81 -7.51 12.18 10.13
CA ILE A 81 -7.37 10.84 10.69
C ILE A 81 -5.90 10.48 10.78
N THR A 82 -5.46 10.07 11.96
CA THR A 82 -4.12 9.51 12.18
C THR A 82 -4.18 8.00 12.03
N LEU A 83 -3.29 7.44 11.21
CA LEU A 83 -3.15 6.01 10.98
C LEU A 83 -1.91 5.46 11.70
N ASN A 84 -1.99 4.24 12.18
CA ASN A 84 -0.88 3.46 12.73
C ASN A 84 -0.08 2.82 11.59
N GLY A 85 0.44 3.65 10.70
CA GLY A 85 1.25 3.24 9.56
C GLY A 85 1.84 4.47 8.87
N GLY A 86 3.10 4.39 8.50
CA GLY A 86 3.84 5.50 7.92
C GLY A 86 4.80 5.06 6.82
N ALA A 87 5.89 5.79 6.65
CA ALA A 87 6.87 5.55 5.58
C ALA A 87 7.44 4.13 5.58
N VAL A 88 7.67 3.53 6.76
CA VAL A 88 8.16 2.14 6.90
C VAL A 88 7.16 1.13 6.32
N SER A 89 5.87 1.43 6.40
CA SER A 89 4.80 0.61 5.82
C SER A 89 4.52 0.96 4.34
N GLY A 90 5.36 1.77 3.72
CA GLY A 90 5.23 2.18 2.31
C GLY A 90 4.22 3.30 2.09
N VAL A 91 3.74 3.95 3.14
CA VAL A 91 2.76 5.05 3.03
C VAL A 91 3.49 6.38 2.81
N ALA A 92 3.07 7.14 1.81
CA ALA A 92 3.67 8.43 1.48
C ALA A 92 2.63 9.54 1.33
N VAL A 93 3.08 10.78 1.50
CA VAL A 93 2.26 11.97 1.30
C VAL A 93 1.69 11.98 -0.12
N GLY A 94 0.40 12.26 -0.25
CA GLY A 94 -0.34 12.24 -1.51
C GLY A 94 -1.02 10.91 -1.82
N SER A 95 -0.76 9.83 -1.06
CA SER A 95 -1.51 8.57 -1.20
C SER A 95 -2.97 8.76 -0.82
N VAL A 96 -3.86 8.11 -1.57
CA VAL A 96 -5.31 8.14 -1.33
C VAL A 96 -5.71 6.95 -0.46
N ILE A 97 -6.45 7.24 0.57
CA ILE A 97 -6.96 6.27 1.54
C ILE A 97 -8.48 6.16 1.41
N ASN A 98 -8.94 4.94 1.31
CA ASN A 98 -10.36 4.60 1.42
C ASN A 98 -10.63 3.97 2.78
N PHE A 99 -11.64 4.49 3.47
CA PHE A 99 -12.08 3.96 4.77
C PHE A 99 -13.28 3.03 4.57
N PHE A 100 -13.23 1.89 5.23
CA PHE A 100 -14.31 0.90 5.25
C PHE A 100 -14.63 0.53 6.70
N PRO A 101 -15.79 -0.07 6.98
CA PRO A 101 -16.08 -0.57 8.32
C PRO A 101 -15.00 -1.52 8.82
N GLY A 102 -14.69 -1.48 10.12
CA GLY A 102 -13.79 -2.43 10.75
C GLY A 102 -14.23 -3.88 10.48
N GLY A 103 -13.26 -4.76 10.24
CA GLY A 103 -13.53 -6.15 9.85
C GLY A 103 -13.78 -6.35 8.35
N THR A 104 -13.54 -5.35 7.50
CA THR A 104 -13.56 -5.54 6.04
C THR A 104 -12.34 -6.37 5.61
N ASP A 105 -12.57 -7.54 5.05
CA ASP A 105 -11.53 -8.46 4.55
C ASP A 105 -10.96 -8.00 3.20
N ASP A 106 -11.86 -7.71 2.24
CA ASP A 106 -11.52 -7.22 0.91
C ASP A 106 -12.38 -5.99 0.57
N PRO A 107 -11.75 -4.83 0.31
CA PRO A 107 -12.44 -3.62 -0.13
C PRO A 107 -12.84 -3.65 -1.62
N GLY A 108 -12.37 -4.64 -2.40
CA GLY A 108 -12.61 -4.71 -3.85
C GLY A 108 -14.09 -4.65 -4.20
N GLY A 109 -14.46 -3.73 -5.10
CA GLY A 109 -15.85 -3.53 -5.55
C GLY A 109 -16.81 -2.92 -4.53
N LYS A 110 -16.36 -2.63 -3.30
CA LYS A 110 -17.17 -2.01 -2.25
C LYS A 110 -17.06 -0.48 -2.30
N ILE A 111 -18.11 0.20 -1.89
CA ILE A 111 -18.11 1.66 -1.76
C ILE A 111 -17.51 2.03 -0.41
N PRO A 112 -16.45 2.86 -0.36
CA PRO A 112 -15.87 3.33 0.90
C PRO A 112 -16.84 4.24 1.65
N ILE A 113 -16.82 4.16 2.99
CA ILE A 113 -17.61 5.08 3.85
C ILE A 113 -17.04 6.49 3.85
N GLN A 114 -15.75 6.63 3.54
CA GLN A 114 -15.05 7.91 3.45
C GLN A 114 -13.77 7.75 2.64
N LYS A 115 -13.30 8.87 2.04
CA LYS A 115 -12.00 8.97 1.38
C LYS A 115 -11.20 10.13 1.96
N GLY A 116 -9.88 10.06 1.79
CA GLY A 116 -8.99 11.14 2.15
C GLY A 116 -7.61 10.96 1.56
N THR A 117 -6.77 11.97 1.72
CA THR A 117 -5.41 12.01 1.18
C THR A 117 -4.41 12.16 2.31
N ILE A 118 -3.32 11.44 2.28
CA ILE A 118 -2.23 11.57 3.25
C ILE A 118 -1.55 12.91 3.05
N ILE A 119 -1.56 13.74 4.09
CA ILE A 119 -0.93 15.07 4.12
C ILE A 119 0.40 15.09 4.87
N LYS A 120 0.62 14.11 5.76
CA LYS A 120 1.86 13.92 6.50
C LYS A 120 2.13 12.43 6.67
N ALA A 121 3.37 12.01 6.49
CA ALA A 121 3.83 10.66 6.77
C ALA A 121 5.14 10.73 7.57
N ASP A 122 5.10 10.25 8.80
CA ASP A 122 6.26 9.98 9.64
C ASP A 122 6.65 8.50 9.47
N ASN A 123 7.65 8.01 10.17
CA ASN A 123 8.12 6.63 10.00
C ASN A 123 7.03 5.59 10.29
N PHE A 124 6.25 5.77 11.35
CA PHE A 124 5.28 4.80 11.86
C PHE A 124 3.84 5.30 11.90
N GLU A 125 3.61 6.59 11.70
CA GLU A 125 2.29 7.20 11.70
C GLU A 125 2.12 8.05 10.44
N SER A 126 0.87 8.20 10.00
CA SER A 126 0.52 9.13 8.93
C SER A 126 -0.78 9.86 9.25
N VAL A 127 -0.93 11.05 8.68
CA VAL A 127 -2.12 11.89 8.85
C VAL A 127 -2.83 12.01 7.52
N VAL A 128 -4.09 11.61 7.52
CA VAL A 128 -5.01 11.68 6.37
C VAL A 128 -5.92 12.87 6.55
N LYS A 129 -5.97 13.76 5.57
CA LYS A 129 -7.01 14.78 5.44
C LYS A 129 -8.20 14.17 4.73
N LEU A 130 -9.37 14.20 5.34
CA LEU A 130 -10.60 13.73 4.73
C LEU A 130 -11.06 14.66 3.61
N ASP A 131 -11.65 14.10 2.55
CA ASP A 131 -12.23 14.88 1.44
C ASP A 131 -13.40 15.74 1.91
N THR A 132 -14.16 15.23 2.87
CA THR A 132 -15.23 15.93 3.57
C THR A 132 -15.20 15.60 5.05
N LYS A 133 -15.56 16.56 5.91
CA LYS A 133 -15.68 16.31 7.35
C LYS A 133 -16.73 15.24 7.63
N ASN A 134 -16.42 14.34 8.56
CA ASN A 134 -17.32 13.23 8.88
C ASN A 134 -17.29 12.90 10.37
N ASP A 135 -18.29 13.38 11.10
CA ASP A 135 -18.43 13.17 12.55
C ASP A 135 -18.77 11.72 12.92
N GLU A 136 -19.30 10.96 11.97
CA GLU A 136 -19.73 9.57 12.19
C GLU A 136 -18.63 8.56 11.83
N LEU A 137 -17.55 8.99 11.13
CA LEU A 137 -16.51 8.09 10.65
C LEU A 137 -15.88 7.29 11.79
N LEU A 138 -15.43 7.99 12.83
CA LEU A 138 -14.76 7.37 13.98
C LEU A 138 -15.67 6.45 14.78
N LYS A 139 -16.98 6.72 14.80
CA LYS A 139 -17.97 5.85 15.46
C LYS A 139 -18.10 4.50 14.74
N LYS A 140 -17.89 4.45 13.42
CA LYS A 140 -17.90 3.23 12.60
C LYS A 140 -16.61 2.44 12.66
N LYS A 141 -15.61 2.93 13.42
CA LYS A 141 -14.31 2.30 13.65
C LYS A 141 -13.69 1.76 12.37
N PRO A 142 -13.38 2.68 11.46
CA PRO A 142 -12.98 2.32 10.13
C PRO A 142 -11.59 1.68 10.11
N TRP A 143 -11.41 0.78 9.14
CA TRP A 143 -10.11 0.36 8.65
C TRP A 143 -9.76 1.17 7.40
N ALA A 144 -8.48 1.54 7.30
CA ALA A 144 -7.96 2.35 6.22
C ALA A 144 -7.19 1.51 5.22
N PHE A 145 -7.60 1.56 3.95
CA PHE A 145 -6.95 0.85 2.86
C PHE A 145 -6.36 1.86 1.88
N VAL A 146 -5.14 1.59 1.41
CA VAL A 146 -4.54 2.41 0.35
C VAL A 146 -5.21 2.07 -0.97
N SER A 147 -5.90 3.04 -1.56
CA SER A 147 -6.50 2.88 -2.90
C SER A 147 -5.56 3.34 -4.01
N GLU A 148 -4.82 4.42 -3.75
CA GLU A 148 -3.81 4.92 -4.69
C GLU A 148 -2.54 5.25 -3.91
N MET A 149 -1.44 4.62 -4.31
CA MET A 149 -0.13 4.88 -3.70
C MET A 149 0.51 6.09 -4.38
N SER A 150 0.92 7.07 -3.57
CA SER A 150 1.82 8.13 -4.02
C SER A 150 3.23 7.83 -3.49
N TYR A 151 4.21 8.03 -4.33
CA TYR A 151 5.61 7.80 -3.96
C TYR A 151 6.40 9.12 -3.85
N GLY A 152 5.69 10.22 -3.62
CA GLY A 152 6.25 11.56 -3.45
C GLY A 152 5.59 12.60 -4.33
N LYS A 153 5.96 13.87 -4.14
CA LYS A 153 5.35 15.00 -4.85
C LYS A 153 5.90 15.23 -6.25
N SER A 154 7.02 14.62 -6.60
CA SER A 154 7.68 14.87 -7.88
C SER A 154 7.12 13.98 -8.97
N LYS A 155 6.64 14.59 -10.04
CA LYS A 155 6.26 13.88 -11.25
C LYS A 155 7.44 13.12 -11.84
N ILE A 156 7.17 12.09 -12.61
CA ILE A 156 8.15 11.44 -13.48
C ILE A 156 8.29 12.30 -14.72
N ILE A 157 9.49 12.78 -14.95
CA ILE A 157 9.81 13.49 -16.19
C ILE A 157 10.15 12.44 -17.24
N LEU A 158 9.36 12.39 -18.32
CA LEU A 158 9.45 11.38 -19.35
C LEU A 158 9.78 12.00 -20.71
N SER A 159 10.81 11.49 -21.39
CA SER A 159 11.10 11.89 -22.77
C SER A 159 10.60 10.82 -23.75
N VAL A 160 10.03 11.29 -24.84
CA VAL A 160 9.59 10.51 -26.00
C VAL A 160 10.35 10.89 -27.28
N ASP A 161 11.33 11.76 -27.19
CA ASP A 161 11.98 12.44 -28.34
C ASP A 161 12.69 11.48 -29.28
N SER A 162 13.10 10.30 -28.79
CA SER A 162 13.74 9.26 -29.61
C SER A 162 12.76 8.39 -30.39
N LEU A 163 11.46 8.59 -30.25
CA LEU A 163 10.42 7.83 -30.95
C LEU A 163 9.98 8.56 -32.23
N ALA A 164 9.42 7.82 -33.18
CA ALA A 164 8.74 8.40 -34.34
C ALA A 164 7.52 9.23 -33.90
N ASN A 165 7.21 10.30 -34.61
CA ASN A 165 6.18 11.26 -34.24
C ASN A 165 4.79 10.64 -33.95
N GLU A 166 4.39 9.64 -34.74
CA GLU A 166 3.12 8.93 -34.54
C GLU A 166 3.10 8.18 -33.18
N ILE A 167 4.22 7.57 -32.81
CA ILE A 167 4.34 6.82 -31.56
C ILE A 167 4.41 7.80 -30.39
N GLN A 168 5.12 8.92 -30.54
CA GLN A 168 5.14 9.98 -29.54
C GLN A 168 3.72 10.45 -29.18
N GLN A 169 2.92 10.73 -30.24
CA GLN A 169 1.56 11.22 -30.03
C GLN A 169 0.69 10.16 -29.34
N LYS A 170 0.76 8.90 -29.77
CA LYS A 170 0.02 7.80 -29.11
C LYS A 170 0.35 7.68 -27.63
N VAL A 171 1.63 7.72 -27.28
CA VAL A 171 2.09 7.65 -25.88
C VAL A 171 1.59 8.85 -25.09
N LYS A 172 1.72 10.08 -25.63
CA LYS A 172 1.25 11.29 -24.97
C LYS A 172 -0.26 11.27 -24.75
N ASP A 173 -1.02 10.89 -25.75
CA ASP A 173 -2.49 10.81 -25.67
C ASP A 173 -2.94 9.73 -24.67
N GLY A 174 -2.26 8.57 -24.68
CA GLY A 174 -2.55 7.49 -23.75
C GLY A 174 -2.25 7.79 -22.29
N LEU A 175 -1.33 8.72 -22.02
CA LEU A 175 -0.91 9.09 -20.66
C LEU A 175 -1.43 10.47 -20.21
N LYS A 176 -2.23 11.17 -21.01
CA LYS A 176 -2.70 12.54 -20.72
C LYS A 176 -3.40 12.71 -19.39
N ASP A 177 -4.14 11.67 -18.93
CA ASP A 177 -4.88 11.67 -17.68
C ASP A 177 -4.05 11.20 -16.47
N LEU A 178 -2.81 10.73 -16.71
CA LEU A 178 -1.91 10.28 -15.68
C LEU A 178 -1.14 11.46 -15.07
N LYS A 179 -1.64 11.97 -13.95
CA LYS A 179 -1.04 13.13 -13.23
C LYS A 179 0.41 12.90 -12.75
N LEU A 180 0.84 11.64 -12.74
CA LEU A 180 2.18 11.21 -12.32
C LEU A 180 3.26 11.64 -13.33
N VAL A 181 2.93 11.93 -14.59
CA VAL A 181 3.88 12.12 -15.68
C VAL A 181 3.92 13.58 -16.14
N GLU A 182 5.12 14.02 -16.51
CA GLU A 182 5.37 15.26 -17.23
C GLU A 182 6.36 14.99 -18.37
N PHE A 183 6.08 15.50 -19.57
CA PHE A 183 6.93 15.28 -20.73
C PHE A 183 7.97 16.38 -20.84
N ASN A 184 9.26 16.02 -20.85
CA ASN A 184 10.38 16.94 -21.06
C ASN A 184 11.59 16.18 -21.62
N ALA A 185 12.45 16.88 -22.39
CA ALA A 185 13.68 16.31 -22.93
C ALA A 185 14.70 15.95 -21.83
N LYS A 186 14.80 16.78 -20.78
CA LYS A 186 15.60 16.45 -19.58
C LYS A 186 14.78 15.59 -18.65
N SER A 187 14.92 14.30 -18.77
CA SER A 187 13.98 13.31 -18.22
C SER A 187 14.62 12.38 -17.17
N ASP A 188 13.74 11.82 -16.31
CA ASP A 188 14.07 10.73 -15.39
C ASP A 188 14.12 9.38 -16.12
N LEU A 189 13.26 9.24 -17.15
CA LEU A 189 13.18 8.11 -18.06
C LEU A 189 12.98 8.60 -19.50
N TYR A 190 13.48 7.83 -20.45
CA TYR A 190 13.16 8.06 -21.86
C TYR A 190 12.74 6.78 -22.54
N PHE A 191 11.83 6.91 -23.50
CA PHE A 191 11.46 5.81 -24.38
C PHE A 191 12.49 5.62 -25.48
N CYS A 192 12.76 4.37 -25.83
CA CYS A 192 13.55 4.02 -27.00
C CYS A 192 13.08 2.67 -27.57
N LYS A 193 13.63 2.28 -28.71
CA LYS A 193 13.57 0.90 -29.17
C LYS A 193 14.45 0.03 -28.30
N PRO A 194 13.98 -1.16 -27.87
CA PRO A 194 14.81 -2.06 -27.09
C PRO A 194 16.01 -2.54 -27.91
N PRO A 195 17.15 -2.84 -27.28
CA PRO A 195 18.32 -3.40 -27.97
C PRO A 195 18.05 -4.77 -28.60
N VAL A 196 17.13 -5.51 -28.00
CA VAL A 196 16.70 -6.86 -28.45
C VAL A 196 15.20 -6.96 -28.24
N GLY A 197 14.48 -7.54 -29.22
CA GLY A 197 13.03 -7.73 -29.18
C GLY A 197 12.23 -6.57 -29.79
N ASP A 198 10.90 -6.70 -29.69
CA ASP A 198 9.94 -5.76 -30.25
C ASP A 198 9.34 -4.85 -29.17
N GLY A 199 8.67 -3.76 -29.60
CA GLY A 199 7.98 -2.83 -28.74
C GLY A 199 8.83 -1.60 -28.35
N LEU A 200 8.53 -1.05 -27.18
CA LEU A 200 9.24 0.09 -26.61
C LEU A 200 9.94 -0.30 -25.30
N ALA A 201 11.04 0.35 -25.04
CA ALA A 201 11.75 0.24 -23.76
C ALA A 201 11.77 1.59 -23.04
N LEU A 202 11.75 1.54 -21.70
CA LEU A 202 12.04 2.66 -20.82
C LEU A 202 13.46 2.52 -20.29
N MET A 203 14.27 3.56 -20.48
CA MET A 203 15.67 3.57 -20.06
C MET A 203 15.98 4.71 -19.11
N LEU A 204 16.97 4.48 -18.25
CA LEU A 204 17.52 5.49 -17.35
C LEU A 204 18.56 6.35 -18.09
N PRO A 205 18.43 7.69 -18.13
CA PRO A 205 19.36 8.57 -18.82
C PRO A 205 20.80 8.42 -18.31
N GLY A 206 21.76 8.39 -19.26
CA GLY A 206 23.19 8.37 -18.96
C GLY A 206 23.74 7.05 -18.38
N THR A 207 22.90 6.03 -18.21
CA THR A 207 23.33 4.75 -17.60
C THR A 207 23.37 3.59 -18.57
N GLY A 208 22.64 3.66 -19.69
CA GLY A 208 22.42 2.52 -20.61
C GLY A 208 21.55 1.39 -20.01
N VAL A 209 20.98 1.61 -18.83
CA VAL A 209 20.17 0.59 -18.14
C VAL A 209 18.73 0.63 -18.64
N VAL A 210 18.25 -0.50 -19.15
CA VAL A 210 16.83 -0.72 -19.46
C VAL A 210 16.09 -0.94 -18.15
N PHE A 211 15.12 -0.08 -17.84
CA PHE A 211 14.25 -0.26 -16.68
C PHE A 211 13.18 -1.33 -16.96
N THR A 212 12.58 -1.26 -18.14
CA THR A 212 11.63 -2.27 -18.64
C THR A 212 11.55 -2.18 -20.17
N ASP A 213 11.23 -3.26 -20.84
CA ASP A 213 11.05 -3.39 -22.27
C ASP A 213 9.73 -4.11 -22.62
N GLY A 214 9.52 -4.38 -23.91
CA GLY A 214 8.31 -5.07 -24.40
C GLY A 214 7.03 -4.26 -24.22
N LEU A 215 7.11 -2.93 -24.07
CA LEU A 215 5.94 -2.07 -23.93
C LEU A 215 5.30 -1.80 -25.30
N ASP A 216 3.98 -1.85 -25.35
CA ASP A 216 3.20 -1.50 -26.55
C ASP A 216 2.65 -0.08 -26.43
N ALA A 217 2.93 0.77 -27.44
CA ALA A 217 2.40 2.14 -27.52
C ALA A 217 0.87 2.19 -27.57
N ASN A 218 0.20 1.12 -27.99
CA ASN A 218 -1.26 1.01 -28.02
C ASN A 218 -1.83 0.50 -26.70
N ASN A 219 -0.98 0.14 -25.71
CA ASN A 219 -1.41 -0.28 -24.38
C ASN A 219 -1.00 0.75 -23.31
N PRO A 220 -1.74 1.87 -23.17
CA PRO A 220 -1.40 2.90 -22.18
C PRO A 220 -1.47 2.39 -20.73
N VAL A 221 -2.27 1.37 -20.44
CA VAL A 221 -2.37 0.77 -19.10
C VAL A 221 -1.06 0.08 -18.74
N GLY A 222 -0.49 -0.71 -19.65
CA GLY A 222 0.80 -1.36 -19.44
C GLY A 222 1.95 -0.36 -19.23
N ILE A 223 1.93 0.74 -19.99
CA ILE A 223 2.90 1.84 -19.82
C ILE A 223 2.71 2.53 -18.46
N ALA A 224 1.47 2.84 -18.08
CA ALA A 224 1.17 3.45 -16.79
C ALA A 224 1.63 2.59 -15.61
N ASP A 225 1.45 1.27 -15.70
CA ASP A 225 1.91 0.34 -14.66
C ASP A 225 3.43 0.25 -14.59
N ALA A 226 4.15 0.34 -15.71
CA ALA A 226 5.59 0.43 -15.72
C ALA A 226 6.09 1.73 -15.04
N LEU A 227 5.43 2.86 -15.30
CA LEU A 227 5.75 4.14 -14.68
C LEU A 227 5.44 4.16 -13.18
N LYS A 228 4.36 3.54 -12.73
CA LYS A 228 4.07 3.35 -11.29
C LYS A 228 5.14 2.49 -10.61
N ARG A 229 5.63 1.44 -11.28
CA ARG A 229 6.76 0.63 -10.77
C ARG A 229 8.03 1.46 -10.65
N PHE A 230 8.31 2.33 -11.63
CA PHE A 230 9.45 3.24 -11.56
C PHE A 230 9.33 4.25 -10.42
N ASP A 231 8.16 4.82 -10.20
CA ASP A 231 7.93 5.76 -9.10
C ASP A 231 8.16 5.09 -7.74
N ARG A 232 7.66 3.86 -7.58
CA ARG A 232 7.94 3.03 -6.40
C ARG A 232 9.44 2.74 -6.23
N TYR A 233 10.13 2.38 -7.30
CA TYR A 233 11.59 2.17 -7.28
C TYR A 233 12.32 3.43 -6.84
N ARG A 234 11.99 4.60 -7.43
CA ARG A 234 12.57 5.89 -7.08
C ARG A 234 12.34 6.25 -5.61
N TYR A 235 11.13 6.02 -5.12
CA TYR A 235 10.79 6.22 -3.71
C TYR A 235 11.63 5.34 -2.79
N LEU A 236 11.67 4.05 -3.04
CA LEU A 236 12.44 3.10 -2.21
C LEU A 236 13.94 3.39 -2.24
N ARG A 237 14.47 3.77 -3.40
CA ARG A 237 15.88 4.15 -3.55
C ARG A 237 16.26 5.39 -2.73
N ASN A 238 15.34 6.33 -2.59
CA ASN A 238 15.55 7.59 -1.90
C ASN A 238 15.06 7.56 -0.44
N LEU A 239 14.52 6.42 0.00
CA LEU A 239 14.05 6.27 1.37
C LEU A 239 15.25 6.34 2.33
N SER A 240 15.23 7.33 3.21
CA SER A 240 16.23 7.50 4.25
C SER A 240 15.54 7.55 5.61
N PHE A 241 16.06 6.78 6.56
CA PHE A 241 15.59 6.80 7.94
C PHE A 241 16.51 7.69 8.76
N THR A 242 15.96 8.74 9.36
CA THR A 242 16.68 9.66 10.23
C THR A 242 16.55 9.30 11.71
N ASP A 243 15.71 8.34 12.02
CA ASP A 243 15.49 7.90 13.40
C ASP A 243 16.67 7.05 13.89
N LYS A 244 17.44 7.60 14.84
CA LYS A 244 18.61 6.94 15.44
C LYS A 244 18.23 5.75 16.32
N SER A 245 16.96 5.61 16.72
CA SER A 245 16.48 4.46 17.50
C SER A 245 16.22 3.23 16.63
N LEU A 246 16.10 3.42 15.32
CA LEU A 246 15.88 2.32 14.36
C LEU A 246 17.22 1.90 13.76
N SER A 247 17.77 0.79 14.21
CA SER A 247 18.92 0.14 13.58
C SER A 247 18.41 -0.99 12.68
N ALA A 248 18.08 -0.69 11.45
CA ALA A 248 17.68 -1.67 10.45
C ALA A 248 18.72 -1.78 9.36
N LYS A 249 19.16 -3.00 9.05
CA LYS A 249 20.01 -3.33 7.91
C LYS A 249 19.14 -4.01 6.86
N ILE A 250 19.04 -3.44 5.67
CA ILE A 250 18.34 -4.05 4.55
C ILE A 250 19.38 -4.69 3.65
N GLU A 251 19.26 -5.99 3.45
CA GLU A 251 20.08 -6.75 2.51
C GLU A 251 19.19 -7.32 1.40
N LEU A 252 19.58 -7.11 0.16
CA LEU A 252 19.00 -7.79 -0.99
C LEU A 252 19.81 -9.07 -1.23
N VAL A 253 19.13 -10.21 -1.13
CA VAL A 253 19.74 -11.51 -1.35
C VAL A 253 19.06 -12.23 -2.51
N TYR A 254 19.83 -12.96 -3.31
CA TYR A 254 19.27 -13.90 -4.27
C TYR A 254 18.86 -15.17 -3.55
N LEU A 255 17.65 -15.63 -3.82
CA LEU A 255 17.17 -16.93 -3.37
C LEU A 255 17.23 -17.92 -4.53
N ASP A 256 17.62 -19.14 -4.23
CA ASP A 256 17.52 -20.25 -5.16
C ASP A 256 16.04 -20.69 -5.34
N GLU A 257 15.82 -21.67 -6.21
CA GLU A 257 14.47 -22.22 -6.47
C GLU A 257 13.80 -22.84 -5.23
N LYS A 258 14.58 -23.13 -4.18
CA LYS A 258 14.10 -23.66 -2.90
C LYS A 258 13.92 -22.61 -1.83
N GLY A 259 14.18 -21.33 -2.16
CA GLY A 259 14.09 -20.21 -1.22
C GLY A 259 15.30 -20.06 -0.29
N ALA A 260 16.41 -20.77 -0.55
CA ALA A 260 17.66 -20.60 0.18
C ALA A 260 18.53 -19.49 -0.43
N ILE A 261 19.36 -18.84 0.39
CA ILE A 261 20.26 -17.77 -0.07
C ILE A 261 21.31 -18.34 -1.03
N ASP A 262 21.30 -17.87 -2.27
CA ASP A 262 22.30 -18.24 -3.29
C ASP A 262 23.60 -17.43 -3.11
N SER A 263 24.51 -17.96 -2.30
CA SER A 263 25.78 -17.33 -2.02
C SER A 263 26.70 -17.16 -3.23
N ASN A 264 26.46 -17.87 -4.33
CA ASN A 264 27.27 -17.77 -5.55
C ASN A 264 26.89 -16.52 -6.36
N LYS A 265 25.62 -16.18 -6.40
CA LYS A 265 25.14 -14.95 -7.06
C LYS A 265 25.46 -13.66 -6.31
N ILE A 266 25.69 -13.77 -5.01
CA ILE A 266 26.10 -12.62 -4.17
C ILE A 266 27.48 -12.09 -4.56
N LYS A 267 28.34 -12.89 -5.19
CA LYS A 267 29.69 -12.51 -5.62
C LYS A 267 29.76 -11.85 -7.00
N GLU A 268 28.69 -11.96 -7.81
CA GLU A 268 28.63 -11.28 -9.08
C GLU A 268 28.32 -9.79 -8.88
N ARG A 269 29.37 -8.96 -8.96
CA ARG A 269 29.21 -7.52 -9.11
C ARG A 269 28.52 -7.25 -10.43
N THR A 270 27.30 -6.76 -10.42
CA THR A 270 26.69 -6.25 -11.62
C THR A 270 27.55 -5.07 -12.13
N LYS A 271 28.02 -5.16 -13.36
CA LYS A 271 28.88 -4.14 -14.01
C LYS A 271 28.26 -2.72 -13.96
N PHE A 272 27.02 -2.59 -13.58
CA PHE A 272 26.22 -1.36 -13.55
C PHE A 272 25.57 -1.07 -12.19
N GLY A 273 25.86 -1.85 -11.16
CA GLY A 273 25.18 -1.72 -9.88
C GLY A 273 25.95 -0.93 -8.86
N ARG A 274 25.35 0.12 -8.35
CA ARG A 274 25.66 0.67 -7.02
C ARG A 274 25.06 -0.16 -5.88
N LEU A 275 24.43 -1.28 -6.19
CA LEU A 275 23.91 -2.26 -5.24
C LEU A 275 24.99 -3.33 -5.08
N GLU A 276 25.73 -3.27 -3.97
CA GLU A 276 26.45 -4.45 -3.50
C GLU A 276 25.40 -5.37 -2.89
N VAL A 277 25.12 -6.46 -3.59
CA VAL A 277 24.34 -7.57 -3.05
C VAL A 277 25.33 -8.40 -2.22
N LYS A 278 25.15 -8.43 -0.92
CA LYS A 278 25.87 -9.30 0.04
C LYS A 278 24.98 -10.42 0.47
#